data_1fd84a72d69e5b142c594ec09a1323c8
#
_entry.id   1fd84a72d69e5b142c594ec09a1323c8
#
_cell.length_a   1.000
_cell.length_b   1.000
_cell.length_c   1.000
_cell.angle_alpha   90.00
_cell.angle_beta   90.00
_cell.angle_gamma   90.00
#
_symmetry.space_group_name_H-M   'P 1'
#
loop_
_entity.id
_entity.type
_entity.pdbx_description
1 polymer ?
#
loop_
_entity_poly.entity_id
_entity_poly.type
_entity_poly.pdbx_seq_one_letter_code
_entity_poly.pdbx_strand_id
1 'polypeptide(L)'
;VTYPANFLLFGAMNPCSCGYYPDMQRCRCSEPTLRRYFDKVSQPIIDRIDICVEASPLSFEDINSTTSNESSADIRKRVMHCHELQKERFKGESFSYNSKISTDKLEKYCSLGSREKRYMENMFDKLGLTARTYHKILKVARTIADLDGCENIKTKHLNEAICYRSINEKFWGGAVS
;
A
#
# COMPACT_ATOMS: atom_id res chain seq x y z
N VAL A 1 -26.10 8.12 -14.31
CA VAL A 1 -26.12 8.99 -13.12
C VAL A 1 -24.69 9.08 -12.60
N THR A 2 -24.17 10.29 -12.40
CA THR A 2 -22.83 10.54 -11.87
C THR A 2 -22.96 10.92 -10.40
N TYR A 3 -22.24 10.23 -9.52
CA TYR A 3 -22.17 10.54 -8.10
C TYR A 3 -20.80 11.16 -7.77
N PRO A 4 -20.71 12.22 -6.97
CA PRO A 4 -19.44 12.72 -6.46
C PRO A 4 -18.88 11.70 -5.46
N ALA A 5 -17.79 11.02 -5.84
CA ALA A 5 -17.14 9.98 -5.03
C ALA A 5 -15.70 10.38 -4.72
N ASN A 6 -15.51 11.28 -3.77
CA ASN A 6 -14.19 11.65 -3.26
C ASN A 6 -14.12 11.29 -1.76
N PHE A 7 -13.79 10.03 -1.47
CA PHE A 7 -13.72 9.50 -0.11
C PHE A 7 -12.48 8.64 0.09
N LEU A 8 -12.06 8.49 1.33
CA LEU A 8 -11.06 7.52 1.77
C LEU A 8 -11.77 6.23 2.15
N LEU A 9 -11.39 5.11 1.51
CA LEU A 9 -11.84 3.78 1.90
C LEU A 9 -10.83 3.15 2.86
N PHE A 10 -11.28 2.81 4.05
CA PHE A 10 -10.55 2.00 5.01
C PHE A 10 -11.34 0.72 5.29
N GLY A 11 -10.69 -0.43 5.17
CA GLY A 11 -11.29 -1.73 5.39
C GLY A 11 -10.40 -2.64 6.23
N ALA A 12 -11.03 -3.50 7.02
CA ALA A 12 -10.37 -4.55 7.76
C ALA A 12 -11.12 -5.86 7.56
N MET A 13 -10.40 -6.96 7.42
CA MET A 13 -10.98 -8.30 7.28
C MET A 13 -10.07 -9.35 7.90
N ASN A 14 -10.67 -10.46 8.34
CA ASN A 14 -9.89 -11.62 8.74
C ASN A 14 -9.29 -12.33 7.51
N PRO A 15 -8.19 -13.08 7.66
CA PRO A 15 -7.56 -13.78 6.55
C PRO A 15 -8.39 -14.98 6.04
N CYS A 16 -9.37 -15.47 6.83
CA CYS A 16 -10.31 -16.51 6.44
C CYS A 16 -11.48 -16.56 7.42
N SER A 17 -12.47 -17.43 7.19
CA SER A 17 -13.64 -17.56 8.06
C SER A 17 -13.32 -18.02 9.49
N CYS A 18 -12.23 -18.77 9.71
CA CYS A 18 -11.77 -19.16 11.06
C CYS A 18 -10.73 -18.19 11.65
N GLY A 19 -10.18 -17.26 10.85
CA GLY A 19 -9.23 -16.23 11.29
C GLY A 19 -7.76 -16.64 11.35
N TYR A 20 -7.40 -17.88 11.01
CA TYR A 20 -6.04 -18.39 11.23
C TYR A 20 -5.18 -18.61 9.97
N TYR A 21 -5.75 -18.48 8.78
CA TYR A 21 -4.95 -18.61 7.56
C TYR A 21 -3.87 -17.52 7.53
N PRO A 22 -2.61 -17.78 7.12
CA PRO A 22 -2.10 -19.01 6.50
C PRO A 22 -1.52 -20.05 7.50
N ASP A 23 -1.73 -19.90 8.80
CA ASP A 23 -1.27 -20.90 9.78
C ASP A 23 -2.09 -22.19 9.63
N MET A 24 -1.58 -23.13 8.83
CA MET A 24 -2.25 -24.40 8.54
C MET A 24 -2.37 -25.33 9.74
N GLN A 25 -1.67 -25.08 10.85
CA GLN A 25 -1.82 -25.86 12.09
C GLN A 25 -3.11 -25.46 12.83
N ARG A 26 -3.48 -24.20 12.74
CA ARG A 26 -4.66 -23.62 13.40
C ARG A 26 -5.85 -23.43 12.46
N CYS A 27 -5.58 -23.15 11.19
CA CYS A 27 -6.62 -22.97 10.17
C CYS A 27 -7.25 -24.31 9.81
N ARG A 28 -8.58 -24.40 9.93
CA ARG A 28 -9.38 -25.58 9.59
C ARG A 28 -10.21 -25.38 8.32
N CYS A 29 -9.98 -24.32 7.59
CA CYS A 29 -10.71 -24.04 6.35
C CYS A 29 -10.18 -24.94 5.23
N SER A 30 -11.08 -25.62 4.53
CA SER A 30 -10.73 -26.32 3.31
C SER A 30 -10.41 -25.33 2.19
N GLU A 31 -9.63 -25.76 1.21
CA GLU A 31 -9.28 -24.95 0.04
C GLU A 31 -10.50 -24.32 -0.66
N PRO A 32 -11.59 -25.08 -0.94
CA PRO A 32 -12.79 -24.49 -1.53
C PRO A 32 -13.42 -23.41 -0.66
N THR A 33 -13.33 -23.55 0.68
CA THR A 33 -13.83 -22.54 1.62
C THR A 33 -12.99 -21.27 1.58
N LEU A 34 -11.66 -21.40 1.49
CA LEU A 34 -10.74 -20.26 1.35
C LEU A 34 -10.98 -19.53 0.02
N ARG A 35 -11.08 -20.24 -1.09
CA ARG A 35 -11.39 -19.64 -2.40
C ARG A 35 -12.70 -18.85 -2.34
N ARG A 36 -13.78 -19.46 -1.88
CA ARG A 36 -15.08 -18.78 -1.73
C ARG A 36 -15.02 -17.56 -0.80
N TYR A 37 -14.14 -17.60 0.18
CA TYR A 37 -13.93 -16.47 1.08
C TYR A 37 -13.23 -15.30 0.39
N PHE A 38 -12.14 -15.56 -0.33
CA PHE A 38 -11.40 -14.53 -1.06
C PHE A 38 -12.19 -13.99 -2.27
N ASP A 39 -12.98 -14.81 -2.93
CA ASP A 39 -13.83 -14.41 -4.06
C ASP A 39 -14.89 -13.36 -3.69
N LYS A 40 -15.18 -13.17 -2.40
CA LYS A 40 -16.07 -12.08 -1.93
C LYS A 40 -15.52 -10.70 -2.21
N VAL A 41 -14.20 -10.58 -2.29
CA VAL A 41 -13.52 -9.33 -2.68
C VAL A 41 -12.84 -9.57 -4.02
N SER A 42 -13.43 -9.05 -5.07
CA SER A 42 -12.94 -9.28 -6.43
C SER A 42 -11.56 -8.64 -6.67
N GLN A 43 -10.75 -9.27 -7.51
CA GLN A 43 -9.43 -8.73 -7.90
C GLN A 43 -9.49 -7.27 -8.38
N PRO A 44 -10.48 -6.83 -9.18
CA PRO A 44 -10.59 -5.42 -9.54
C PRO A 44 -10.76 -4.45 -8.36
N ILE A 45 -11.35 -4.89 -7.24
CA ILE A 45 -11.44 -4.06 -6.02
C ILE A 45 -10.07 -3.99 -5.37
N ILE A 46 -9.41 -5.14 -5.18
CA ILE A 46 -8.05 -5.22 -4.62
C ILE A 46 -7.07 -4.37 -5.41
N ASP A 47 -7.14 -4.39 -6.73
CA ASP A 47 -6.30 -3.55 -7.59
C ASP A 47 -6.55 -2.05 -7.39
N ARG A 48 -7.69 -1.67 -6.86
CA ARG A 48 -8.01 -0.28 -6.54
C ARG A 48 -7.56 0.16 -5.15
N ILE A 49 -7.31 -0.77 -4.24
CA ILE A 49 -6.73 -0.46 -2.93
C ILE A 49 -5.26 -0.04 -3.12
N ASP A 50 -4.83 1.02 -2.48
CA ASP A 50 -3.46 1.53 -2.64
C ASP A 50 -2.48 0.85 -1.68
N ILE A 51 -2.91 0.58 -0.46
CA ILE A 51 -2.09 0.03 0.62
C ILE A 51 -2.84 -1.13 1.27
N CYS A 52 -2.19 -2.29 1.33
CA CYS A 52 -2.65 -3.45 2.09
C CYS A 52 -1.60 -3.80 3.14
N VAL A 53 -2.04 -4.03 4.38
CA VAL A 53 -1.15 -4.41 5.48
C VAL A 53 -1.69 -5.65 6.18
N GLU A 54 -0.80 -6.51 6.63
CA GLU A 54 -1.12 -7.65 7.47
C GLU A 54 -0.86 -7.26 8.93
N ALA A 55 -1.88 -7.37 9.79
CA ALA A 55 -1.73 -7.18 11.21
C ALA A 55 -1.30 -8.51 11.84
N SER A 56 -0.09 -8.57 12.39
CA SER A 56 0.40 -9.73 13.12
C SER A 56 -0.28 -9.85 14.48
N PRO A 57 -0.54 -11.07 14.97
CA PRO A 57 -0.96 -11.28 16.34
C PRO A 57 0.08 -10.71 17.33
N LEU A 58 -0.39 -10.08 18.39
CA LEU A 58 0.48 -9.63 19.47
C LEU A 58 0.95 -10.82 20.30
N SER A 59 2.22 -10.84 20.67
CA SER A 59 2.75 -11.78 21.66
C SER A 59 2.35 -11.34 23.07
N PHE A 60 2.47 -12.26 24.05
CA PHE A 60 2.26 -11.90 25.45
C PHE A 60 3.25 -10.84 25.93
N GLU A 61 4.47 -10.86 25.42
CA GLU A 61 5.52 -9.87 25.70
C GLU A 61 5.14 -8.49 25.14
N ASP A 62 4.58 -8.42 23.91
CA ASP A 62 4.10 -7.17 23.32
C ASP A 62 2.98 -6.53 24.14
N ILE A 63 2.06 -7.36 24.67
CA ILE A 63 0.93 -6.90 25.49
C ILE A 63 1.42 -6.34 26.84
N ASN A 64 2.46 -6.93 27.43
CA ASN A 64 3.01 -6.52 28.70
C ASN A 64 4.17 -5.52 28.56
N SER A 65 4.52 -5.13 27.35
CA SER A 65 5.55 -4.13 27.12
C SER A 65 5.12 -2.77 27.68
N THR A 66 5.99 -2.18 28.49
CA THR A 66 5.84 -0.82 29.00
C THR A 66 6.36 0.24 28.04
N THR A 67 6.86 -0.16 26.86
CA THR A 67 7.31 0.78 25.83
C THR A 67 6.12 1.58 25.31
N SER A 68 6.17 2.89 25.45
CA SER A 68 5.17 3.77 24.87
C SER A 68 5.25 3.74 23.36
N ASN A 69 4.16 3.37 22.70
CA ASN A 69 4.03 3.54 21.27
C ASN A 69 3.99 5.04 20.90
N GLU A 70 4.31 5.35 19.66
CA GLU A 70 4.20 6.71 19.13
C GLU A 70 2.78 7.25 19.33
N SER A 71 2.66 8.48 19.82
CA SER A 71 1.36 9.10 20.08
C SER A 71 0.65 9.50 18.78
N SER A 72 -0.69 9.49 18.79
CA SER A 72 -1.47 10.03 17.68
C SER A 72 -1.14 11.49 17.35
N ALA A 73 -0.71 12.27 18.36
CA ALA A 73 -0.29 13.64 18.17
C ALA A 73 1.01 13.74 17.35
N ASP A 74 1.96 12.85 17.56
CA ASP A 74 3.23 12.86 16.83
C ASP A 74 3.03 12.32 15.40
N ILE A 75 2.21 11.28 15.23
CA ILE A 75 1.79 10.82 13.90
C ILE A 75 1.13 11.97 13.13
N ARG A 76 0.22 12.71 13.77
CA ARG A 76 -0.47 13.85 13.16
C ARG A 76 0.51 14.94 12.72
N LYS A 77 1.52 15.26 13.50
CA LYS A 77 2.55 16.25 13.14
C LYS A 77 3.28 15.85 11.86
N ARG A 78 3.71 14.58 11.75
CA ARG A 78 4.36 14.07 10.54
C ARG A 78 3.46 14.11 9.31
N VAL A 79 2.20 13.72 9.47
CA VAL A 79 1.21 13.76 8.37
C VAL A 79 0.96 15.20 7.93
N MET A 80 0.79 16.12 8.86
CA MET A 80 0.58 17.53 8.52
C MET A 80 1.77 18.15 7.81
N HIS A 81 3.00 17.86 8.26
CA HIS A 81 4.21 18.29 7.55
C HIS A 81 4.27 17.73 6.12
N CYS A 82 3.98 16.45 5.94
CA CYS A 82 3.90 15.83 4.62
C CYS A 82 2.85 16.51 3.72
N HIS A 83 1.69 16.88 4.28
CA HIS A 83 0.67 17.62 3.53
C HIS A 83 1.13 19.03 3.11
N GLU A 84 1.89 19.72 3.96
CA GLU A 84 2.45 21.04 3.62
C GLU A 84 3.45 20.93 2.46
N LEU A 85 4.35 19.93 2.49
CA LEU A 85 5.27 19.64 1.39
C LEU A 85 4.52 19.37 0.07
N GLN A 86 3.43 18.60 0.12
CA GLN A 86 2.64 18.31 -1.06
C GLN A 86 1.90 19.57 -1.57
N LYS A 87 1.33 20.37 -0.70
CA LYS A 87 0.68 21.63 -1.09
C LYS A 87 1.66 22.58 -1.80
N GLU A 88 2.89 22.71 -1.30
CA GLU A 88 3.88 23.55 -1.94
C GLU A 88 4.32 22.96 -3.29
N ARG A 89 4.55 21.64 -3.36
CA ARG A 89 4.88 20.93 -4.62
C ARG A 89 3.84 21.13 -5.70
N PHE A 90 2.57 21.13 -5.35
CA PHE A 90 1.44 21.22 -6.29
C PHE A 90 0.87 22.63 -6.42
N LYS A 91 1.62 23.63 -5.99
CA LYS A 91 1.22 25.03 -6.17
C LYS A 91 1.00 25.37 -7.65
N GLY A 92 -0.20 25.82 -7.99
CA GLY A 92 -0.64 26.07 -9.38
C GLY A 92 -1.27 24.85 -10.07
N GLU A 93 -1.33 23.68 -9.43
CA GLU A 93 -2.08 22.53 -9.93
C GLU A 93 -3.53 22.54 -9.40
N SER A 94 -4.42 21.79 -10.06
CA SER A 94 -5.81 21.60 -9.62
C SER A 94 -5.98 20.60 -8.47
N PHE A 95 -4.88 20.06 -7.94
CA PHE A 95 -4.86 19.06 -6.88
C PHE A 95 -3.74 19.37 -5.87
N SER A 96 -3.83 18.77 -4.67
CA SER A 96 -2.90 19.05 -3.57
C SER A 96 -2.30 17.78 -2.94
N TYR A 97 -2.55 16.59 -3.51
CA TYR A 97 -2.11 15.33 -2.94
C TYR A 97 -1.48 14.41 -4.00
N ASN A 98 -0.46 13.65 -3.61
CA ASN A 98 0.21 12.67 -4.48
C ASN A 98 -0.77 11.66 -5.10
N SER A 99 -1.83 11.27 -4.38
CA SER A 99 -2.86 10.35 -4.88
C SER A 99 -3.58 10.86 -6.12
N LYS A 100 -3.64 12.17 -6.30
CA LYS A 100 -4.34 12.85 -7.42
C LYS A 100 -3.43 13.13 -8.62
N ILE A 101 -2.15 12.80 -8.58
CA ILE A 101 -1.24 12.93 -9.72
C ILE A 101 -1.81 12.09 -10.87
N SER A 102 -2.07 12.72 -12.01
CA SER A 102 -2.49 12.05 -13.23
C SER A 102 -1.33 11.32 -13.91
N THR A 103 -1.62 10.37 -14.78
CA THR A 103 -0.61 9.53 -15.41
C THR A 103 0.42 10.34 -16.21
N ASP A 104 -0.02 11.38 -16.91
CA ASP A 104 0.82 12.29 -17.69
C ASP A 104 1.80 13.12 -16.83
N LYS A 105 1.49 13.29 -15.54
CA LYS A 105 2.32 14.06 -14.59
C LYS A 105 3.22 13.19 -13.70
N LEU A 106 3.16 11.85 -13.82
CA LEU A 106 3.96 10.96 -12.99
C LEU A 106 5.46 11.16 -13.19
N GLU A 107 5.93 11.32 -14.42
CA GLU A 107 7.36 11.55 -14.68
C GLU A 107 7.84 12.86 -14.05
N LYS A 108 7.00 13.89 -14.00
CA LYS A 108 7.33 15.17 -13.37
C LYS A 108 7.46 15.06 -11.84
N TYR A 109 6.52 14.37 -11.18
CA TYR A 109 6.43 14.40 -9.71
C TYR A 109 6.92 13.14 -9.01
N CYS A 110 7.04 12.04 -9.74
CA CYS A 110 7.52 10.74 -9.26
C CYS A 110 8.74 10.27 -10.07
N SER A 111 9.57 11.20 -10.56
CA SER A 111 10.77 10.86 -11.33
C SER A 111 11.69 9.94 -10.54
N LEU A 112 12.27 8.97 -11.22
CA LEU A 112 13.20 8.01 -10.67
C LEU A 112 14.60 8.25 -11.23
N GLY A 113 15.62 8.13 -10.38
CA GLY A 113 17.00 8.07 -10.82
C GLY A 113 17.29 6.78 -11.61
N SER A 114 18.43 6.72 -12.28
CA SER A 114 18.81 5.56 -13.13
C SER A 114 18.85 4.24 -12.34
N ARG A 115 19.26 4.29 -11.08
CA ARG A 115 19.28 3.13 -10.17
C ARG A 115 17.86 2.66 -9.84
N GLU A 116 17.00 3.59 -9.49
CA GLU A 116 15.61 3.34 -9.12
C GLU A 116 14.78 2.87 -10.31
N LYS A 117 15.03 3.41 -11.51
CA LYS A 117 14.41 2.93 -12.77
C LYS A 117 14.76 1.46 -13.01
N ARG A 118 16.06 1.11 -12.98
CA ARG A 118 16.51 -0.29 -13.15
C ARG A 118 15.93 -1.22 -12.08
N TYR A 119 15.83 -0.75 -10.83
CA TYR A 119 15.21 -1.52 -9.77
C TYR A 119 13.73 -1.80 -10.08
N MET A 120 12.98 -0.78 -10.51
CA MET A 120 11.57 -0.93 -10.85
C MET A 120 11.33 -1.78 -12.09
N GLU A 121 12.20 -1.71 -13.11
CA GLU A 121 12.17 -2.60 -14.28
C GLU A 121 12.26 -4.06 -13.83
N ASN A 122 13.24 -4.40 -13.01
CA ASN A 122 13.40 -5.76 -12.48
C ASN A 122 12.18 -6.21 -11.64
N MET A 123 11.61 -5.31 -10.83
CA MET A 123 10.44 -5.64 -10.03
C MET A 123 9.17 -5.77 -10.88
N PHE A 124 9.05 -4.97 -11.94
CA PHE A 124 7.93 -5.03 -12.87
C PHE A 124 7.82 -6.41 -13.51
N ASP A 125 8.95 -6.91 -14.04
CA ASP A 125 9.01 -8.24 -14.68
C ASP A 125 8.85 -9.37 -13.66
N LYS A 126 9.57 -9.28 -12.53
CA LYS A 126 9.56 -10.32 -11.49
C LYS A 126 8.19 -10.53 -10.84
N LEU A 127 7.45 -9.45 -10.63
CA LEU A 127 6.15 -9.47 -9.97
C LEU A 127 4.97 -9.38 -10.95
N GLY A 128 5.22 -9.38 -12.27
CA GLY A 128 4.16 -9.29 -13.27
C GLY A 128 3.27 -8.05 -13.09
N LEU A 129 3.86 -6.90 -12.74
CA LEU A 129 3.09 -5.71 -12.41
C LEU A 129 2.32 -5.18 -13.62
N THR A 130 1.09 -4.74 -13.41
CA THR A 130 0.35 -3.96 -14.40
C THR A 130 0.78 -2.50 -14.40
N ALA A 131 0.56 -1.77 -15.49
CA ALA A 131 0.80 -0.33 -15.55
C ALA A 131 0.04 0.43 -14.44
N ARG A 132 -1.17 0.00 -14.11
CA ARG A 132 -1.96 0.58 -13.01
C ARG A 132 -1.26 0.39 -11.67
N THR A 133 -0.80 -0.81 -11.38
CA THR A 133 -0.09 -1.13 -10.13
C THR A 133 1.23 -0.37 -10.05
N TYR A 134 1.98 -0.31 -11.14
CA TYR A 134 3.21 0.48 -11.24
C TYR A 134 2.99 1.96 -10.88
N HIS A 135 1.97 2.59 -11.46
CA HIS A 135 1.64 3.99 -11.18
C HIS A 135 1.23 4.21 -9.70
N LYS A 136 0.54 3.25 -9.10
CA LYS A 136 0.20 3.31 -7.67
C LYS A 136 1.44 3.20 -6.79
N ILE A 137 2.34 2.26 -7.09
CA ILE A 137 3.61 2.11 -6.37
C ILE A 137 4.39 3.43 -6.40
N LEU A 138 4.48 4.11 -7.54
CA LEU A 138 5.16 5.39 -7.63
C LEU A 138 4.55 6.47 -6.74
N LYS A 139 3.21 6.59 -6.70
CA LYS A 139 2.52 7.58 -5.86
C LYS A 139 2.68 7.28 -4.37
N VAL A 140 2.62 6.01 -3.99
CA VAL A 140 2.86 5.57 -2.60
C VAL A 140 4.33 5.82 -2.23
N ALA A 141 5.28 5.44 -3.08
CA ALA A 141 6.71 5.68 -2.86
C ALA A 141 7.04 7.18 -2.74
N ARG A 142 6.36 8.05 -3.54
CA ARG A 142 6.49 9.51 -3.39
C ARG A 142 6.00 9.97 -2.01
N THR A 143 4.90 9.43 -1.53
CA THR A 143 4.35 9.78 -0.21
C THR A 143 5.26 9.29 0.92
N ILE A 144 5.82 8.09 0.80
CA ILE A 144 6.81 7.57 1.76
C ILE A 144 8.06 8.45 1.77
N ALA A 145 8.53 8.87 0.60
CA ALA A 145 9.68 9.77 0.51
C ALA A 145 9.40 11.16 1.12
N ASP A 146 8.18 11.67 1.00
CA ASP A 146 7.75 12.91 1.65
C ASP A 146 7.74 12.78 3.17
N LEU A 147 7.22 11.65 3.71
CA LEU A 147 7.23 11.35 5.13
C LEU A 147 8.65 11.19 5.69
N ASP A 148 9.58 10.72 4.86
CA ASP A 148 11.00 10.54 5.18
C ASP A 148 11.84 11.82 4.94
N GLY A 149 11.19 12.93 4.57
CA GLY A 149 11.86 14.20 4.27
C GLY A 149 12.81 14.15 3.07
N CYS A 150 12.61 13.20 2.16
CA CYS A 150 13.47 13.01 1.00
C CYS A 150 12.88 13.70 -0.24
N GLU A 151 13.69 14.56 -0.89
CA GLU A 151 13.31 15.20 -2.14
C GLU A 151 13.09 14.18 -3.27
N ASN A 152 13.98 13.19 -3.37
CA ASN A 152 13.93 12.17 -4.41
C ASN A 152 13.43 10.82 -3.87
N ILE A 153 12.69 10.10 -4.71
CA ILE A 153 12.32 8.72 -4.43
C ILE A 153 13.58 7.86 -4.49
N LYS A 154 13.85 7.09 -3.43
CA LYS A 154 14.97 6.16 -3.33
C LYS A 154 14.47 4.71 -3.36
N THR A 155 15.37 3.77 -3.66
CA THR A 155 15.07 2.33 -3.70
C THR A 155 14.34 1.84 -2.43
N LYS A 156 14.68 2.35 -1.23
CA LYS A 156 13.99 1.99 0.02
C LYS A 156 12.51 2.34 0.01
N HIS A 157 12.13 3.50 -0.54
CA HIS A 157 10.73 3.94 -0.62
C HIS A 157 9.93 3.09 -1.62
N LEU A 158 10.57 2.70 -2.74
CA LEU A 158 9.97 1.79 -3.72
C LEU A 158 9.76 0.40 -3.12
N ASN A 159 10.74 -0.11 -2.39
CA ASN A 159 10.65 -1.41 -1.73
C ASN A 159 9.48 -1.44 -0.73
N GLU A 160 9.37 -0.43 0.13
CA GLU A 160 8.25 -0.31 1.08
C GLU A 160 6.90 -0.22 0.36
N ALA A 161 6.79 0.60 -0.70
CA ALA A 161 5.57 0.71 -1.50
C ALA A 161 5.18 -0.62 -2.18
N ILE A 162 6.16 -1.42 -2.62
CA ILE A 162 5.95 -2.76 -3.17
C ILE A 162 5.46 -3.71 -2.08
N CYS A 163 6.05 -3.67 -0.88
CA CYS A 163 5.62 -4.52 0.25
C CYS A 163 4.13 -4.33 0.57
N TYR A 164 3.60 -3.11 0.49
CA TYR A 164 2.16 -2.85 0.67
C TYR A 164 1.27 -3.46 -0.42
N ARG A 165 1.85 -3.98 -1.50
CA ARG A 165 1.13 -4.65 -2.60
C ARG A 165 1.32 -6.18 -2.60
N SER A 166 2.41 -6.68 -2.02
CA SER A 166 2.74 -8.12 -2.02
C SER A 166 1.70 -8.98 -1.30
N ILE A 167 0.95 -8.41 -0.35
CA ILE A 167 -0.15 -9.07 0.33
C ILE A 167 -1.25 -9.49 -0.65
N ASN A 168 -1.47 -8.73 -1.71
CA ASN A 168 -2.46 -9.07 -2.73
C ASN A 168 -2.12 -10.38 -3.44
N GLU A 169 -0.85 -10.60 -3.74
CA GLU A 169 -0.38 -11.84 -4.37
C GLU A 169 -0.52 -13.02 -3.41
N LYS A 170 -0.22 -12.82 -2.12
CA LYS A 170 -0.32 -13.84 -1.08
C LYS A 170 -1.75 -14.39 -0.94
N PHE A 171 -2.77 -13.55 -1.02
CA PHE A 171 -4.17 -13.92 -0.74
C PHE A 171 -5.06 -14.01 -1.97
N TRP A 172 -4.76 -13.27 -3.05
CA TRP A 172 -5.56 -13.21 -4.28
C TRP A 172 -4.80 -13.59 -5.55
N GLY A 173 -3.50 -13.87 -5.47
CA GLY A 173 -2.63 -14.16 -6.62
C GLY A 173 -2.80 -15.51 -7.31
N GLY A 174 -3.87 -16.25 -7.02
CA GLY A 174 -4.22 -17.47 -7.76
C GLY A 174 -3.39 -18.72 -7.43
N ALA A 175 -2.44 -18.62 -6.51
CA ALA A 175 -1.62 -19.75 -6.08
C ALA A 175 -2.06 -20.28 -4.72
N VAL A 176 -3.28 -20.83 -4.65
CA VAL A 176 -3.56 -21.95 -3.74
C VAL A 176 -3.38 -23.19 -4.59
N SER A 177 -2.13 -23.53 -4.94
CA SER A 177 -1.72 -24.79 -5.53
C SER A 177 -1.13 -25.67 -4.44
#